data_1b761917e4ed5ca0912987fba0077ece
#
_entry.id   1b761917e4ed5ca0912987fba0077ece
#
_cell.length_a   1.000
_cell.length_b   1.000
_cell.length_c   1.000
_cell.angle_alpha   90.00
_cell.angle_beta   90.00
_cell.angle_gamma   90.00
#
_symmetry.space_group_name_H-M   'P 1'
#
loop_
_entity.id
_entity.type
_entity.pdbx_description
1 polymer ?
#
loop_
_entity_poly.entity_id
_entity_poly.type
_entity_poly.pdbx_seq_one_letter_code
_entity_poly.pdbx_strand_id
1 'polypeptide(L)'
;MKSLKLTALLVAMLFVGNVAAQMSEECKVNLSLFTEYAKVKNYADAYEPWVKVYTECPTASKNIYSLGVRILEWKIKQATTQDEFKA
;
A
#
# COMPACT_ATOMS: atom_id res chain seq x y z
N MET A 1 -22.91 -33.28 -18.09
CA MET A 1 -22.80 -31.92 -18.57
C MET A 1 -23.32 -30.89 -17.60
N LYS A 2 -24.48 -31.14 -17.00
CA LYS A 2 -25.02 -30.21 -16.01
C LYS A 2 -24.13 -30.09 -14.78
N SER A 3 -23.51 -31.19 -14.36
CA SER A 3 -22.62 -31.19 -13.20
C SER A 3 -21.36 -30.39 -13.44
N LEU A 4 -20.89 -30.36 -14.69
CA LEU A 4 -19.71 -29.57 -15.04
C LEU A 4 -19.97 -28.08 -14.90
N LYS A 5 -21.15 -27.61 -15.32
CA LYS A 5 -21.51 -26.20 -15.19
C LYS A 5 -21.64 -25.78 -13.73
N LEU A 6 -22.24 -26.64 -12.91
CA LEU A 6 -22.37 -26.37 -11.48
C LEU A 6 -21.01 -26.31 -10.81
N THR A 7 -20.13 -27.22 -11.16
CA THR A 7 -18.79 -27.26 -10.61
C THR A 7 -18.03 -25.96 -10.96
N ALA A 8 -18.15 -25.51 -12.21
CA ALA A 8 -17.50 -24.28 -12.65
C ALA A 8 -18.02 -23.07 -11.89
N LEU A 9 -19.31 -23.01 -11.63
CA LEU A 9 -19.90 -21.92 -10.86
C LEU A 9 -19.38 -21.89 -9.42
N LEU A 10 -19.30 -23.06 -8.80
CA LEU A 10 -18.79 -23.16 -7.44
C LEU A 10 -17.35 -22.72 -7.34
N VAL A 11 -16.54 -23.11 -8.31
CA VAL A 11 -15.13 -22.70 -8.37
C VAL A 11 -15.02 -21.19 -8.52
N ALA A 12 -15.86 -20.59 -9.35
CA ALA A 12 -15.87 -19.15 -9.57
C ALA A 12 -16.22 -18.41 -8.28
N MET A 13 -17.18 -18.90 -7.52
CA MET A 13 -17.56 -18.29 -6.24
C MET A 13 -16.44 -18.36 -5.22
N LEU A 14 -15.79 -19.49 -5.11
CA LEU A 14 -14.66 -19.67 -4.21
C LEU A 14 -13.52 -18.73 -4.58
N PHE A 15 -13.29 -18.56 -5.86
CA PHE A 15 -12.25 -17.66 -6.37
C PHE A 15 -12.53 -16.21 -5.97
N VAL A 16 -13.77 -15.77 -6.11
CA VAL A 16 -14.18 -14.42 -5.73
C VAL A 16 -13.97 -14.20 -4.24
N GLY A 17 -14.30 -15.17 -3.41
CA GLY A 17 -14.09 -15.10 -1.97
C GLY A 17 -12.61 -14.94 -1.63
N ASN A 18 -11.74 -15.67 -2.32
CA ASN A 18 -10.31 -15.60 -2.09
C ASN A 18 -9.74 -14.24 -2.51
N VAL A 19 -10.21 -13.70 -3.62
CA VAL A 19 -9.76 -12.38 -4.10
C VAL A 19 -10.07 -11.30 -3.08
N ALA A 20 -11.22 -11.36 -2.43
CA ALA A 20 -11.60 -10.38 -1.42
C ALA A 20 -10.66 -10.38 -0.21
N ALA A 21 -10.02 -11.52 0.08
CA ALA A 21 -9.14 -11.66 1.24
C ALA A 21 -7.67 -11.41 0.94
N GLN A 22 -7.30 -11.28 -0.34
CA GLN A 22 -5.91 -11.15 -0.74
C GLN A 22 -5.56 -9.72 -1.12
N MET A 23 -4.31 -9.34 -0.82
CA MET A 23 -3.78 -8.06 -1.30
C MET A 23 -3.61 -8.09 -2.82
N SER A 24 -3.84 -6.95 -3.46
CA SER A 24 -3.55 -6.82 -4.89
C SER A 24 -2.03 -6.86 -5.12
N GLU A 25 -1.62 -7.19 -6.33
CA GLU A 25 -0.20 -7.17 -6.70
C GLU A 25 0.37 -5.77 -6.56
N GLU A 26 -0.41 -4.77 -6.94
CA GLU A 26 0.01 -3.37 -6.82
C GLU A 26 0.27 -3.00 -5.37
N CYS A 27 -0.58 -3.44 -4.46
CA CYS A 27 -0.40 -3.21 -3.04
C CYS A 27 0.91 -3.85 -2.54
N LYS A 28 1.16 -5.09 -2.93
CA LYS A 28 2.39 -5.80 -2.54
C LYS A 28 3.64 -5.08 -3.01
N VAL A 29 3.64 -4.64 -4.27
CA VAL A 29 4.77 -3.93 -4.85
C VAL A 29 5.02 -2.62 -4.12
N ASN A 30 3.98 -1.83 -3.90
CA ASN A 30 4.13 -0.55 -3.22
C ASN A 30 4.52 -0.71 -1.76
N LEU A 31 4.02 -1.77 -1.10
CA LEU A 31 4.40 -2.10 0.26
C LEU A 31 5.90 -2.37 0.37
N SER A 32 6.44 -3.16 -0.55
CA SER A 32 7.87 -3.43 -0.61
C SER A 32 8.68 -2.18 -0.89
N LEU A 33 8.26 -1.40 -1.88
CA LEU A 33 8.98 -0.19 -2.29
C LEU A 33 9.09 0.82 -1.17
N PHE A 34 7.97 1.17 -0.54
CA PHE A 34 8.05 2.17 0.51
C PHE A 34 8.86 1.69 1.71
N THR A 35 8.73 0.41 2.03
CA THR A 35 9.45 -0.18 3.16
C THR A 35 10.96 -0.12 2.94
N GLU A 36 11.41 -0.52 1.76
CA GLU A 36 12.84 -0.51 1.43
C GLU A 36 13.40 0.92 1.43
N TYR A 37 12.70 1.84 0.81
CA TYR A 37 13.14 3.24 0.79
C TYR A 37 13.15 3.84 2.19
N ALA A 38 12.13 3.57 2.99
CA ALA A 38 12.05 4.12 4.34
C ALA A 38 13.14 3.57 5.25
N LYS A 39 13.51 2.29 5.07
CA LYS A 39 14.57 1.68 5.88
C LYS A 39 15.91 2.36 5.69
N VAL A 40 16.19 2.84 4.49
CA VAL A 40 17.42 3.57 4.21
C VAL A 40 17.23 5.08 4.31
N LYS A 41 16.12 5.51 4.89
CA LYS A 41 15.79 6.92 5.12
C LYS A 41 15.62 7.73 3.83
N ASN A 42 15.31 7.05 2.74
CA ASN A 42 15.00 7.71 1.47
C ASN A 42 13.50 8.01 1.43
N TYR A 43 13.07 8.97 2.23
CA TYR A 43 11.66 9.27 2.40
C TYR A 43 11.04 9.92 1.17
N ALA A 44 11.86 10.62 0.39
CA ALA A 44 11.39 11.24 -0.86
C ALA A 44 10.81 10.18 -1.81
N ASP A 45 11.56 9.08 -1.99
CA ASP A 45 11.11 7.99 -2.87
C ASP A 45 10.10 7.07 -2.20
N ALA A 46 10.07 7.06 -0.87
CA ALA A 46 9.12 6.24 -0.12
C ALA A 46 7.71 6.83 -0.12
N TYR A 47 7.57 8.13 -0.29
CA TYR A 47 6.33 8.84 -0.07
C TYR A 47 5.19 8.36 -0.97
N GLU A 48 5.39 8.35 -2.29
CA GLU A 48 4.33 7.95 -3.22
C GLU A 48 3.86 6.51 -3.04
N PRO A 49 4.76 5.51 -3.00
CA PRO A 49 4.29 4.15 -2.73
C PRO A 49 3.63 4.01 -1.37
N TRP A 50 4.07 4.77 -0.35
CA TRP A 50 3.43 4.76 0.94
C TRP A 50 2.00 5.29 0.88
N VAL A 51 1.77 6.40 0.17
CA VAL A 51 0.43 6.96 -0.01
C VAL A 51 -0.50 5.94 -0.65
N LYS A 52 0.00 5.20 -1.63
CA LYS A 52 -0.80 4.18 -2.31
C LYS A 52 -1.21 3.06 -1.36
N VAL A 53 -0.28 2.53 -0.56
CA VAL A 53 -0.64 1.47 0.39
C VAL A 53 -1.54 1.99 1.50
N TYR A 54 -1.33 3.21 1.94
CA TYR A 54 -2.16 3.82 2.97
C TYR A 54 -3.62 3.96 2.50
N THR A 55 -3.83 4.31 1.24
CA THR A 55 -5.17 4.50 0.70
C THR A 55 -5.83 3.21 0.22
N GLU A 56 -5.05 2.30 -0.36
CA GLU A 56 -5.59 1.10 -0.98
C GLU A 56 -5.60 -0.12 -0.07
N CYS A 57 -4.61 -0.26 0.80
CA CYS A 57 -4.51 -1.43 1.66
C CYS A 57 -3.96 -1.06 3.05
N PRO A 58 -4.68 -0.19 3.79
CA PRO A 58 -4.17 0.35 5.06
C PRO A 58 -3.96 -0.70 6.15
N THR A 59 -4.54 -1.88 6.03
CA THR A 59 -4.40 -2.93 7.03
C THR A 59 -3.37 -3.99 6.64
N ALA A 60 -2.67 -3.80 5.53
CA ALA A 60 -1.77 -4.83 5.01
C ALA A 60 -0.54 -5.05 5.89
N SER A 61 -0.06 -4.01 6.56
CA SER A 61 1.14 -4.10 7.39
C SER A 61 1.18 -2.98 8.41
N LYS A 62 1.63 -3.28 9.61
CA LYS A 62 1.83 -2.25 10.64
C LYS A 62 2.97 -1.30 10.27
N ASN A 63 3.85 -1.68 9.35
CA ASN A 63 4.90 -0.81 8.84
C ASN A 63 4.33 0.43 8.16
N ILE A 64 3.12 0.33 7.61
CA ILE A 64 2.43 1.47 7.01
C ILE A 64 2.33 2.62 8.00
N TYR A 65 2.13 2.30 9.28
CA TYR A 65 1.98 3.31 10.33
C TYR A 65 3.29 3.64 11.00
N SER A 66 4.10 2.64 11.34
CA SER A 66 5.36 2.88 12.04
C SER A 66 6.38 3.62 11.18
N LEU A 67 6.53 3.23 9.92
CA LEU A 67 7.40 3.93 8.98
C LEU A 67 6.71 5.16 8.40
N GLY A 68 5.37 5.10 8.31
CA GLY A 68 4.58 6.22 7.81
C GLY A 68 4.75 7.50 8.63
N VAL A 69 4.87 7.36 9.95
CA VAL A 69 5.12 8.51 10.82
C VAL A 69 6.39 9.24 10.40
N ARG A 70 7.45 8.50 10.11
CA ARG A 70 8.73 9.09 9.69
C ARG A 70 8.63 9.74 8.32
N ILE A 71 7.90 9.12 7.41
CA ILE A 71 7.67 9.69 6.07
C ILE A 71 6.89 11.00 6.20
N LEU A 72 5.87 11.03 7.04
CA LEU A 72 5.06 12.23 7.26
C LEU A 72 5.86 13.33 7.95
N GLU A 73 6.70 12.98 8.91
CA GLU A 73 7.58 13.96 9.55
C GLU A 73 8.49 14.62 8.53
N TRP A 74 9.06 13.81 7.62
CA TRP A 74 9.87 14.31 6.54
C TRP A 74 9.07 15.27 5.65
N LYS A 75 7.84 14.87 5.30
CA LYS A 75 6.99 15.67 4.42
C LYS A 75 6.62 17.00 5.07
N ILE A 76 6.32 16.98 6.35
CA ILE A 76 5.98 18.19 7.11
C ILE A 76 7.18 19.15 7.15
N LYS A 77 8.37 18.64 7.37
CA LYS A 77 9.58 19.46 7.38
C LYS A 77 9.83 20.10 6.02
N GLN A 78 9.59 19.36 4.94
CA GLN A 78 9.70 19.89 3.59
C GLN A 78 8.74 21.05 3.37
N ALA A 79 7.49 20.89 3.80
CA ALA A 79 6.49 21.93 3.65
C ALA A 79 6.83 23.17 4.46
N THR A 80 7.27 22.98 5.69
CA THR A 80 7.67 24.09 6.57
C THR A 80 8.82 24.88 5.98
N THR A 81 9.82 24.18 5.46
CA THR A 81 10.97 24.80 4.82
C THR A 81 10.55 25.63 3.61
N GLN A 82 9.65 25.09 2.80
CA GLN A 82 9.12 25.80 1.65
C GLN A 82 8.34 27.04 2.04
N ASP A 83 7.56 26.94 3.11
CA ASP A 83 6.80 28.09 3.61
C ASP A 83 7.71 29.18 4.10
N GLU A 84 8.79 28.84 4.79
CA GLU A 84 9.79 29.80 5.22
C GLU A 84 10.43 30.49 4.03
N PHE A 85 10.67 29.75 2.95
CA PHE A 85 11.23 30.31 1.74
C PHE A 85 10.28 31.29 1.07
N LYS A 86 9.00 31.04 1.13
CA LYS A 86 7.99 31.88 0.51
C LYS A 86 7.71 33.14 1.33
N ALA A 87 7.92 33.05 2.60
CA ALA A 87 7.72 34.19 3.49
C ALA A 87 8.82 35.20 3.33
#